data_991d4494d05c6bd54560e4baa008040e
#
_entry.id   991d4494d05c6bd54560e4baa008040e
#
_cell.length_a   1.000
_cell.length_b   1.000
_cell.length_c   1.000
_cell.angle_alpha   90.00
_cell.angle_beta   90.00
_cell.angle_gamma   90.00
#
_symmetry.space_group_name_H-M   'P 1'
#
loop_
_entity.id
_entity.type
_entity.pdbx_description
1 polymer ?
#
loop_
_entity_poly.entity_id
_entity_poly.type
_entity_poly.pdbx_seq_one_letter_code
_entity_poly.pdbx_strand_id
1 'polypeptide(L)'
;MIEVKGKFITLAGSLMSLYPEQREKADAVLFRRTGKHWNELDPDGFYDTGIYKSFLDAYCEGSITGEKALITLGRNYFPTIKKLGGIPDNINDELDMIVFSTRSFAEDHKGSGIRPIKVMKARKGDVVLDIPDCGYDCRLGEGVYLGILSIYGIDNGLVVQERCIKKGNPTCEFHISW
;
A
#
# COMPACT_ATOMS: atom_id res chain seq x y z
N MET A 1 16.03 -5.27 9.41
CA MET A 1 15.53 -5.33 8.00
C MET A 1 14.04 -5.58 8.08
N ILE A 2 13.25 -4.86 7.33
CA ILE A 2 11.79 -5.08 7.18
C ILE A 2 11.58 -5.73 5.82
N GLU A 3 10.70 -6.71 5.77
CA GLU A 3 10.37 -7.44 4.56
C GLU A 3 8.87 -7.43 4.33
N VAL A 4 8.46 -7.48 3.06
CA VAL A 4 7.07 -7.52 2.60
C VAL A 4 6.87 -8.70 1.66
N LYS A 5 5.69 -9.30 1.65
CA LYS A 5 5.35 -10.37 0.70
C LYS A 5 5.41 -9.90 -0.75
N GLY A 6 5.91 -10.76 -1.62
CA GLY A 6 6.05 -10.51 -3.06
C GLY A 6 4.75 -10.14 -3.75
N LYS A 7 3.60 -10.61 -3.25
CA LYS A 7 2.28 -10.26 -3.78
C LYS A 7 2.03 -8.74 -3.86
N PHE A 8 2.63 -7.93 -2.96
CA PHE A 8 2.51 -6.47 -3.03
C PHE A 8 3.31 -5.88 -4.20
N ILE A 9 4.49 -6.43 -4.47
CA ILE A 9 5.32 -6.00 -5.60
C ILE A 9 4.68 -6.43 -6.91
N THR A 10 4.20 -7.66 -6.99
CA THR A 10 3.52 -8.19 -8.19
C THR A 10 2.22 -7.45 -8.48
N LEU A 11 1.43 -7.13 -7.45
CA LEU A 11 0.22 -6.33 -7.59
C LEU A 11 0.54 -4.92 -8.08
N ALA A 12 1.55 -4.25 -7.48
CA ALA A 12 1.99 -2.94 -7.93
C ALA A 12 2.39 -2.94 -9.40
N GLY A 13 3.23 -3.90 -9.81
CA GLY A 13 3.65 -4.05 -11.21
C GLY A 13 2.49 -4.24 -12.18
N SER A 14 1.47 -5.01 -11.79
CA SER A 14 0.26 -5.21 -12.60
C SER A 14 -0.55 -3.91 -12.76
N LEU A 15 -0.69 -3.13 -11.68
CA LEU A 15 -1.43 -1.87 -11.66
C LEU A 15 -0.70 -0.73 -12.41
N MET A 16 0.62 -0.81 -12.52
CA MET A 16 1.42 0.13 -13.33
C MET A 16 1.20 -0.04 -14.85
N SER A 17 0.37 -0.97 -15.28
CA SER A 17 0.09 -1.25 -16.71
C SER A 17 -0.47 -0.05 -17.48
N LEU A 18 -1.10 0.92 -16.81
CA LEU A 18 -1.58 2.16 -17.41
C LEU A 18 -0.44 3.09 -17.88
N TYR A 19 0.77 2.91 -17.36
CA TYR A 19 1.97 3.69 -17.68
C TYR A 19 3.13 2.74 -18.01
N PRO A 20 3.14 2.12 -19.19
CA PRO A 20 4.07 1.04 -19.52
C PRO A 20 5.54 1.47 -19.47
N GLU A 21 5.89 2.67 -19.93
CA GLU A 21 7.27 3.16 -19.89
C GLU A 21 7.79 3.31 -18.45
N GLN A 22 6.96 3.83 -17.54
CA GLN A 22 7.29 3.98 -16.12
C GLN A 22 7.40 2.61 -15.45
N ARG A 23 6.51 1.68 -15.81
CA ARG A 23 6.60 0.30 -15.33
C ARG A 23 7.89 -0.38 -15.78
N GLU A 24 8.31 -0.22 -17.03
CA GLU A 24 9.54 -0.79 -17.53
C GLU A 24 10.78 -0.25 -16.79
N LYS A 25 10.81 1.05 -16.51
CA LYS A 25 11.88 1.67 -15.70
C LYS A 25 11.91 1.09 -14.28
N ALA A 26 10.75 0.99 -13.64
CA ALA A 26 10.63 0.40 -12.32
C ALA A 26 11.06 -1.06 -12.30
N ASP A 27 10.61 -1.85 -13.28
CA ASP A 27 10.96 -3.26 -13.44
C ASP A 27 12.47 -3.47 -13.69
N ALA A 28 13.10 -2.61 -14.47
CA ALA A 28 14.55 -2.64 -14.64
C ALA A 28 15.32 -2.40 -13.34
N VAL A 29 14.80 -1.56 -12.44
CA VAL A 29 15.37 -1.36 -11.09
C VAL A 29 15.18 -2.62 -10.24
N LEU A 30 13.99 -3.20 -10.27
CA LEU A 30 13.66 -4.43 -9.55
C LEU A 30 14.56 -5.59 -10.02
N PHE A 31 14.68 -5.79 -11.34
CA PHE A 31 15.48 -6.84 -11.93
C PHE A 31 16.96 -6.74 -11.51
N ARG A 32 17.55 -5.55 -11.52
CA ARG A 32 18.94 -5.35 -11.06
C ARG A 32 19.15 -5.78 -9.60
N ARG A 33 18.11 -5.70 -8.75
CA ARG A 33 18.22 -6.02 -7.33
C ARG A 33 17.85 -7.47 -6.99
N THR A 34 17.01 -8.11 -7.81
CA THR A 34 16.46 -9.44 -7.51
C THR A 34 16.85 -10.50 -8.54
N GLY A 35 17.29 -10.11 -9.74
CA GLY A 35 17.45 -11.00 -10.90
C GLY A 35 16.12 -11.49 -11.48
N LYS A 36 14.98 -10.90 -11.07
CA LYS A 36 13.62 -11.29 -11.49
C LYS A 36 12.81 -10.08 -11.89
N HIS A 37 11.92 -10.25 -12.86
CA HIS A 37 10.90 -9.29 -13.20
C HIS A 37 9.77 -9.30 -12.17
N TRP A 38 8.96 -8.24 -12.12
CA TRP A 38 7.88 -8.10 -11.14
C TRP A 38 6.88 -9.27 -11.17
N ASN A 39 6.61 -9.85 -12.33
CA ASN A 39 5.70 -10.99 -12.52
C ASN A 39 6.34 -12.37 -12.30
N GLU A 40 7.64 -12.41 -12.02
CA GLU A 40 8.39 -13.64 -11.72
C GLU A 40 8.68 -13.80 -10.22
N LEU A 41 8.32 -12.81 -9.43
CA LEU A 41 8.50 -12.89 -7.98
C LEU A 41 7.53 -13.92 -7.38
N ASP A 42 8.00 -14.65 -6.38
CA ASP A 42 7.12 -15.51 -5.58
C ASP A 42 6.16 -14.63 -4.75
N PRO A 43 4.83 -14.72 -4.96
CA PRO A 43 3.87 -13.91 -4.23
C PRO A 43 3.89 -14.13 -2.71
N ASP A 44 4.23 -15.33 -2.25
CA ASP A 44 4.32 -15.72 -0.84
C ASP A 44 5.73 -15.55 -0.27
N GLY A 45 6.72 -15.34 -1.12
CA GLY A 45 8.09 -15.01 -0.74
C GLY A 45 8.18 -13.64 -0.07
N PHE A 46 9.15 -13.46 0.82
CA PHE A 46 9.41 -12.18 1.48
C PHE A 46 10.61 -11.48 0.86
N TYR A 47 10.47 -10.18 0.60
CA TYR A 47 11.46 -9.33 -0.03
C TYR A 47 11.72 -8.08 0.83
N ASP A 48 12.97 -7.63 0.88
CA ASP A 48 13.35 -6.39 1.57
C ASP A 48 12.50 -5.20 1.09
N THR A 49 11.92 -4.45 2.03
CA THR A 49 11.08 -3.29 1.68
C THR A 49 11.85 -2.19 0.97
N GLY A 50 13.18 -2.13 1.09
CA GLY A 50 14.03 -1.22 0.33
C GLY A 50 14.07 -1.58 -1.17
N ILE A 51 13.86 -2.86 -1.52
CA ILE A 51 13.68 -3.28 -2.92
C ILE A 51 12.34 -2.75 -3.44
N TYR A 52 11.27 -2.97 -2.67
CA TYR A 52 9.94 -2.47 -3.00
C TYR A 52 9.91 -0.94 -3.12
N LYS A 53 10.52 -0.25 -2.15
CA LYS A 53 10.67 1.21 -2.21
C LYS A 53 11.36 1.68 -3.48
N SER A 54 12.49 1.05 -3.85
CA SER A 54 13.23 1.43 -5.06
C SER A 54 12.42 1.22 -6.35
N PHE A 55 11.58 0.17 -6.38
CA PHE A 55 10.65 -0.10 -7.47
C PHE A 55 9.58 1.00 -7.59
N LEU A 56 8.99 1.40 -6.46
CA LEU A 56 8.00 2.48 -6.41
C LEU A 56 8.60 3.86 -6.74
N ASP A 57 9.80 4.16 -6.24
CA ASP A 57 10.51 5.42 -6.52
C ASP A 57 10.78 5.56 -8.02
N ALA A 58 11.29 4.52 -8.66
CA ALA A 58 11.56 4.52 -10.11
C ALA A 58 10.29 4.72 -10.95
N TYR A 59 9.14 4.18 -10.49
CA TYR A 59 7.85 4.45 -11.11
C TYR A 59 7.45 5.91 -11.00
N CYS A 60 7.69 6.54 -9.83
CA CYS A 60 7.36 7.94 -9.59
C CYS A 60 8.24 8.91 -10.38
N GLU A 61 9.54 8.62 -10.53
CA GLU A 61 10.50 9.45 -11.27
C GLU A 61 10.08 9.67 -12.73
N GLY A 62 9.41 8.71 -13.34
CA GLY A 62 8.89 8.82 -14.71
C GLY A 62 7.49 9.40 -14.80
N SER A 63 6.82 9.64 -13.68
CA SER A 63 5.42 10.09 -13.65
C SER A 63 5.31 11.62 -13.68
N ILE A 64 4.37 12.14 -14.48
CA ILE A 64 4.02 13.58 -14.51
C ILE A 64 3.55 14.07 -13.13
N THR A 65 2.91 13.21 -12.35
CA THR A 65 2.38 13.52 -11.02
C THR A 65 3.38 13.28 -9.90
N GLY A 66 4.58 12.77 -10.24
CA GLY A 66 5.61 12.45 -9.25
C GLY A 66 5.10 11.46 -8.20
N GLU A 67 5.41 11.72 -6.94
CA GLU A 67 5.02 10.84 -5.82
C GLU A 67 3.49 10.72 -5.61
N LYS A 68 2.67 11.62 -6.18
CA LYS A 68 1.20 11.48 -6.17
C LYS A 68 0.73 10.25 -6.98
N ALA A 69 1.56 9.74 -7.90
CA ALA A 69 1.28 8.49 -8.59
C ALA A 69 1.07 7.31 -7.62
N LEU A 70 1.70 7.34 -6.43
CA LEU A 70 1.52 6.32 -5.40
C LEU A 70 0.12 6.33 -4.79
N ILE A 71 -0.51 7.49 -4.67
CA ILE A 71 -1.91 7.58 -4.20
C ILE A 71 -2.81 6.88 -5.21
N THR A 72 -2.63 7.17 -6.50
CA THR A 72 -3.39 6.52 -7.58
C THR A 72 -3.14 5.01 -7.61
N LEU A 73 -1.89 4.60 -7.45
CA LEU A 73 -1.51 3.19 -7.39
C LEU A 73 -2.20 2.49 -6.21
N GLY A 74 -2.05 3.03 -5.00
CA GLY A 74 -2.64 2.50 -3.77
C GLY A 74 -4.16 2.41 -3.84
N ARG A 75 -4.82 3.39 -4.46
CA ARG A 75 -6.28 3.43 -4.62
C ARG A 75 -6.82 2.22 -5.40
N ASN A 76 -6.01 1.58 -6.19
CA ASN A 76 -6.40 0.40 -6.96
C ASN A 76 -6.09 -0.94 -6.28
N TYR A 77 -5.40 -0.96 -5.12
CA TYR A 77 -4.98 -2.20 -4.46
C TYR A 77 -6.19 -3.04 -4.01
N PHE A 78 -6.94 -2.58 -3.03
CA PHE A 78 -8.07 -3.34 -2.49
C PHE A 78 -9.21 -3.57 -3.49
N PRO A 79 -9.57 -2.62 -4.37
CA PRO A 79 -10.51 -2.90 -5.45
C PRO A 79 -10.06 -4.06 -6.34
N THR A 80 -8.77 -4.15 -6.67
CA THR A 80 -8.22 -5.26 -7.45
C THR A 80 -8.21 -6.57 -6.67
N ILE A 81 -7.78 -6.54 -5.39
CA ILE A 81 -7.81 -7.72 -4.51
C ILE A 81 -9.24 -8.26 -4.39
N LYS A 82 -10.24 -7.37 -4.21
CA LYS A 82 -11.66 -7.76 -4.16
C LYS A 82 -12.12 -8.42 -5.46
N LYS A 83 -11.77 -7.83 -6.59
CA LYS A 83 -12.11 -8.39 -7.91
C LYS A 83 -11.50 -9.78 -8.14
N LEU A 84 -10.34 -10.06 -7.54
CA LEU A 84 -9.66 -11.35 -7.62
C LEU A 84 -10.12 -12.35 -6.54
N GLY A 85 -11.13 -12.02 -5.73
CA GLY A 85 -11.65 -12.89 -4.68
C GLY A 85 -10.74 -13.00 -3.45
N GLY A 86 -9.81 -12.05 -3.27
CA GLY A 86 -8.85 -12.06 -2.16
C GLY A 86 -9.36 -11.44 -0.86
N ILE A 87 -10.66 -11.11 -0.78
CA ILE A 87 -11.29 -10.56 0.42
C ILE A 87 -12.27 -11.59 0.98
N PRO A 88 -12.19 -11.90 2.29
CA PRO A 88 -13.12 -12.82 2.94
C PRO A 88 -14.58 -12.36 2.86
N ASP A 89 -15.52 -13.31 2.69
CA ASP A 89 -16.96 -13.04 2.53
C ASP A 89 -17.61 -12.37 3.76
N ASN A 90 -16.99 -12.45 4.93
CA ASN A 90 -17.49 -11.85 6.16
C ASN A 90 -17.11 -10.36 6.33
N ILE A 91 -16.46 -9.75 5.36
CA ILE A 91 -16.14 -8.32 5.33
C ILE A 91 -17.28 -7.58 4.59
N ASN A 92 -18.17 -6.95 5.37
CA ASN A 92 -19.44 -6.47 4.86
C ASN A 92 -19.48 -4.95 4.60
N ASP A 93 -18.68 -4.18 5.30
CA ASP A 93 -18.66 -2.72 5.17
C ASP A 93 -17.23 -2.14 5.15
N GLU A 94 -17.14 -0.83 4.96
CA GLU A 94 -15.90 -0.10 4.87
C GLU A 94 -15.09 -0.14 6.17
N LEU A 95 -15.75 -0.13 7.33
CA LEU A 95 -15.09 -0.19 8.63
C LEU A 95 -14.45 -1.56 8.84
N ASP A 96 -15.19 -2.64 8.55
CA ASP A 96 -14.67 -4.01 8.59
C ASP A 96 -13.46 -4.17 7.66
N MET A 97 -13.52 -3.57 6.46
CA MET A 97 -12.43 -3.62 5.49
C MET A 97 -11.19 -2.87 5.98
N ILE A 98 -11.35 -1.68 6.57
CA ILE A 98 -10.23 -0.94 7.16
C ILE A 98 -9.57 -1.76 8.27
N VAL A 99 -10.36 -2.35 9.17
CA VAL A 99 -9.84 -3.20 10.26
C VAL A 99 -9.18 -4.46 9.70
N PHE A 100 -9.77 -5.10 8.69
CA PHE A 100 -9.17 -6.24 8.01
C PHE A 100 -7.81 -5.88 7.40
N SER A 101 -7.70 -4.73 6.74
CA SER A 101 -6.44 -4.29 6.14
C SER A 101 -5.29 -4.17 7.15
N THR A 102 -5.58 -3.78 8.40
CA THR A 102 -4.56 -3.68 9.46
C THR A 102 -4.04 -5.05 9.90
N ARG A 103 -4.91 -6.08 9.90
CA ARG A 103 -4.52 -7.47 10.19
C ARG A 103 -3.70 -8.06 9.05
N SER A 104 -4.18 -7.89 7.81
CA SER A 104 -3.47 -8.34 6.61
C SER A 104 -2.07 -7.72 6.54
N PHE A 105 -1.92 -6.44 6.91
CA PHE A 105 -0.61 -5.79 7.00
C PHE A 105 0.34 -6.56 7.93
N ALA A 106 -0.11 -6.95 9.12
CA ALA A 106 0.72 -7.67 10.08
C ALA A 106 1.14 -9.08 9.62
N GLU A 107 0.30 -9.74 8.80
CA GLU A 107 0.58 -11.07 8.23
C GLU A 107 1.52 -11.00 7.01
N ASP A 108 1.55 -9.87 6.35
CA ASP A 108 2.24 -9.67 5.08
C ASP A 108 3.57 -8.91 5.20
N HIS A 109 3.91 -8.48 6.41
CA HIS A 109 5.18 -7.83 6.75
C HIS A 109 5.85 -8.57 7.89
N LYS A 110 7.19 -8.63 7.86
CA LYS A 110 7.99 -9.20 8.94
C LYS A 110 9.31 -8.45 9.11
N GLY A 111 9.97 -8.69 10.23
CA GLY A 111 11.28 -8.11 10.57
C GLY A 111 11.28 -7.40 11.91
N SER A 112 12.47 -7.17 12.45
CA SER A 112 12.66 -6.63 13.81
C SER A 112 12.19 -5.19 14.00
N GLY A 113 11.99 -4.45 12.91
CA GLY A 113 11.53 -3.05 12.95
C GLY A 113 10.04 -2.87 12.73
N ILE A 114 9.33 -3.91 12.27
CA ILE A 114 7.91 -3.79 11.95
C ILE A 114 7.05 -3.94 13.22
N ARG A 115 6.02 -3.12 13.31
CA ARG A 115 4.97 -3.22 14.33
C ARG A 115 3.61 -3.29 13.63
N PRO A 116 2.60 -3.92 14.24
CA PRO A 116 1.23 -3.87 13.72
C PRO A 116 0.72 -2.43 13.60
N ILE A 117 -0.11 -2.16 12.60
CA ILE A 117 -0.89 -0.93 12.54
C ILE A 117 -1.83 -0.92 13.74
N LYS A 118 -1.85 0.19 14.49
CA LYS A 118 -2.75 0.35 15.63
C LYS A 118 -4.00 1.11 15.20
N VAL A 119 -5.15 0.54 15.51
CA VAL A 119 -6.43 1.23 15.37
C VAL A 119 -6.65 2.06 16.63
N MET A 120 -6.46 3.37 16.52
CA MET A 120 -6.59 4.31 17.65
C MET A 120 -8.04 4.69 17.87
N LYS A 121 -8.83 4.76 16.78
CA LYS A 121 -10.26 5.01 16.78
C LYS A 121 -10.90 4.24 15.64
N ALA A 122 -12.04 3.61 15.90
CA ALA A 122 -12.81 2.90 14.88
C ALA A 122 -14.31 3.17 15.12
N ARG A 123 -14.85 4.11 14.36
CA ARG A 123 -16.28 4.40 14.30
C ARG A 123 -16.66 4.55 12.83
N LYS A 124 -17.89 4.20 12.50
CA LYS A 124 -18.42 4.44 11.16
C LYS A 124 -18.32 5.94 10.83
N GLY A 125 -17.72 6.25 9.71
CA GLY A 125 -17.45 7.63 9.29
C GLY A 125 -16.17 8.27 9.86
N ASP A 126 -15.45 7.60 10.79
CA ASP A 126 -14.31 8.22 11.46
C ASP A 126 -13.35 7.17 12.07
N VAL A 127 -12.23 6.98 11.42
CA VAL A 127 -11.18 6.02 11.82
C VAL A 127 -9.84 6.74 11.94
N VAL A 128 -9.08 6.40 12.99
CA VAL A 128 -7.71 6.89 13.19
C VAL A 128 -6.77 5.70 13.30
N LEU A 129 -5.74 5.70 12.48
CA LEU A 129 -4.72 4.64 12.41
C LEU A 129 -3.34 5.21 12.73
N ASP A 130 -2.57 4.50 13.55
CA ASP A 130 -1.15 4.75 13.78
C ASP A 130 -0.33 3.69 13.04
N ILE A 131 0.35 4.12 11.98
CA ILE A 131 1.04 3.26 11.01
C ILE A 131 2.53 3.32 11.24
N PRO A 132 3.20 2.18 11.50
CA PRO A 132 4.65 2.13 11.68
C PRO A 132 5.40 2.47 10.39
N ASP A 133 6.71 2.69 10.52
CA ASP A 133 7.59 2.70 9.36
C ASP A 133 7.61 1.31 8.71
N CYS A 134 7.11 1.23 7.49
CA CYS A 134 7.10 0.02 6.67
C CYS A 134 8.21 0.02 5.60
N GLY A 135 9.06 1.07 5.57
CA GLY A 135 10.19 1.16 4.66
C GLY A 135 9.85 1.67 3.25
N TYR A 136 8.59 2.02 2.97
CA TYR A 136 8.16 2.61 1.71
C TYR A 136 7.23 3.82 1.92
N ASP A 137 6.84 4.50 0.84
CA ASP A 137 6.15 5.78 0.92
C ASP A 137 4.73 5.67 1.50
N CYS A 138 4.43 6.48 2.51
CA CYS A 138 3.13 6.53 3.16
C CYS A 138 1.98 7.00 2.25
N ARG A 139 2.25 7.67 1.12
CA ARG A 139 1.24 8.03 0.13
C ARG A 139 0.59 6.82 -0.55
N LEU A 140 1.32 5.71 -0.63
CA LEU A 140 0.72 4.45 -1.07
C LEU A 140 -0.41 4.04 -0.11
N GLY A 141 -0.18 4.16 1.22
CA GLY A 141 -1.18 3.88 2.25
C GLY A 141 -2.38 4.82 2.18
N GLU A 142 -2.16 6.13 1.95
CA GLU A 142 -3.25 7.09 1.70
C GLU A 142 -4.15 6.60 0.56
N GLY A 143 -3.54 6.22 -0.57
CA GLY A 143 -4.28 5.64 -1.70
C GLY A 143 -5.04 4.37 -1.32
N VAL A 144 -4.41 3.46 -0.57
CA VAL A 144 -5.03 2.21 -0.14
C VAL A 144 -6.35 2.45 0.61
N TYR A 145 -6.38 3.38 1.56
CA TYR A 145 -7.61 3.68 2.32
C TYR A 145 -8.66 4.38 1.46
N LEU A 146 -8.28 5.29 0.56
CA LEU A 146 -9.21 5.85 -0.44
C LEU A 146 -9.80 4.76 -1.34
N GLY A 147 -9.00 3.77 -1.72
CA GLY A 147 -9.45 2.61 -2.48
C GLY A 147 -10.42 1.73 -1.72
N ILE A 148 -10.20 1.51 -0.42
CA ILE A 148 -11.14 0.78 0.43
C ILE A 148 -12.49 1.49 0.46
N LEU A 149 -12.53 2.80 0.69
CA LEU A 149 -13.77 3.56 0.71
C LEU A 149 -14.53 3.47 -0.64
N SER A 150 -13.81 3.53 -1.75
CA SER A 150 -14.41 3.44 -3.08
C SER A 150 -15.09 2.10 -3.39
N ILE A 151 -14.65 0.99 -2.73
CA ILE A 151 -15.29 -0.33 -2.85
C ILE A 151 -16.76 -0.30 -2.40
N TYR A 152 -17.07 0.59 -1.45
CA TYR A 152 -18.40 0.75 -0.85
C TYR A 152 -19.15 1.99 -1.37
N GLY A 153 -18.70 2.56 -2.49
CA GLY A 153 -19.35 3.70 -3.13
C GLY A 153 -19.11 5.05 -2.43
N ILE A 154 -18.09 5.12 -1.58
CA ILE A 154 -17.72 6.35 -0.87
C ILE A 154 -16.60 7.05 -1.64
N ASP A 155 -16.99 7.94 -2.56
CA ASP A 155 -16.03 8.65 -3.43
C ASP A 155 -15.54 9.99 -2.84
N ASN A 156 -16.26 10.52 -1.86
CA ASN A 156 -15.96 11.77 -1.17
C ASN A 156 -15.24 11.59 0.17
N GLY A 157 -14.78 10.38 0.46
CA GLY A 157 -14.00 10.10 1.66
C GLY A 157 -12.65 10.83 1.65
N LEU A 158 -12.17 11.17 2.82
CA LEU A 158 -10.91 11.87 3.04
C LEU A 158 -9.95 11.01 3.86
N VAL A 159 -8.69 11.03 3.47
CA VAL A 159 -7.57 10.48 4.25
C VAL A 159 -6.58 11.61 4.50
N VAL A 160 -6.47 12.03 5.75
CA VAL A 160 -5.58 13.13 6.16
C VAL A 160 -4.44 12.55 6.98
N GLN A 161 -3.20 12.84 6.58
CA GLN A 161 -2.02 12.46 7.32
C GLN A 161 -1.63 13.56 8.32
N GLU A 162 -1.99 13.39 9.58
CA GLU A 162 -1.69 14.34 10.66
C GLU A 162 -0.23 14.30 11.08
N ARG A 163 0.33 13.10 11.19
CA ARG A 163 1.75 12.88 11.48
C ARG A 163 2.40 12.07 10.37
N CYS A 164 3.68 12.30 10.12
CA CYS A 164 4.41 11.63 9.07
C CYS A 164 5.87 11.35 9.47
N ILE A 165 6.32 10.13 9.25
CA ILE A 165 7.71 9.70 9.46
C ILE A 165 8.68 10.56 8.66
N LYS A 166 8.34 10.94 7.43
CA LYS A 166 9.15 11.84 6.60
C LYS A 166 9.34 13.24 7.20
N LYS A 167 8.51 13.62 8.17
CA LYS A 167 8.58 14.87 8.92
C LYS A 167 9.24 14.69 10.30
N GLY A 168 9.88 13.54 10.54
CA GLY A 168 10.59 13.24 11.78
C GLY A 168 9.73 12.65 12.90
N ASN A 169 8.47 12.30 12.63
CA ASN A 169 7.63 11.62 13.62
C ASN A 169 7.97 10.11 13.67
N PRO A 170 7.73 9.42 14.79
CA PRO A 170 8.02 7.99 14.93
C PRO A 170 7.10 7.08 14.12
N THR A 171 5.91 7.57 13.75
CA THR A 171 4.87 6.87 13.00
C THR A 171 4.13 7.84 12.08
N CYS A 172 3.34 7.29 11.14
CA CYS A 172 2.35 8.05 10.39
C CYS A 172 0.97 7.90 11.03
N GLU A 173 0.25 9.00 11.26
CA GLU A 173 -1.13 8.96 11.73
C GLU A 173 -2.07 9.36 10.61
N PHE A 174 -3.00 8.46 10.27
CA PHE A 174 -4.01 8.69 9.26
C PHE A 174 -5.39 8.86 9.91
N HIS A 175 -6.04 9.97 9.60
CA HIS A 175 -7.45 10.22 9.88
C HIS A 175 -8.25 9.95 8.61
N ILE A 176 -9.14 8.98 8.66
CA ILE A 176 -9.99 8.53 7.57
C ILE A 176 -11.42 8.92 7.93
N SER A 177 -12.06 9.74 7.10
CA SER A 177 -13.43 10.21 7.33
C SER A 177 -14.29 10.11 6.07
N TRP A 178 -15.61 9.83 6.26
CA TRP A 178 -16.57 9.69 5.16
C TRP A 178 -18.02 9.89 5.61
#